data_2bb17f6b37bb455033025057f9b0180a
#
_entry.id   2bb17f6b37bb455033025057f9b0180a
#
_cell.length_a   1.000
_cell.length_b   1.000
_cell.length_c   1.000
_cell.angle_alpha   90.00
_cell.angle_beta   90.00
_cell.angle_gamma   90.00
#
_symmetry.space_group_name_H-M   'P 1'
#
loop_
_entity.id
_entity.type
_entity.pdbx_description
1 polymer ?
#
loop_
_entity_poly.entity_id
_entity_poly.type
_entity_poly.pdbx_seq_one_letter_code
_entity_poly.pdbx_strand_id
1 'polypeptide(L)'
;VSNLENSYLYIQGPPGTGKTYQAANAIIKLLKQNKKIAVTGLSHKVIHNLLQRIESMATAKQFNFKGYKRGTLEDEDTVFNGEYIKTYEKDPIFINALDEINVGQIFAGTKYHLASTFYDQKIDFLFIDEAGQVSLADLISIGNIAKNIILIGDQNQLGQPIKGTHPNESGQSILDYLLEGKDTIPIDRGIFLNKTYRLNSKLNEFISSNFYEERLICDEITNKRKIKFNKKSKIKNEGVNYIEMTHKNNVQTSIEEFEIIRDLMKDMIGLEYDDNGEFKELTVDDFLIISPYNTQVNLLISKLEEAKIKNPRVGTIDKFQGQEAPITIISMTSSDSDTLPRNKEFFFSRNRLNVAISRAQVSSIILFNPNLLDSSPRNLDQIKLMNNFFKILNFKI
;
A
#
# COMPACT_ATOMS: atom_id res chain seq x y z
N VAL A 1 17.90 -9.37 11.18
CA VAL A 1 18.02 -10.08 9.89
C VAL A 1 19.33 -10.86 9.81
N SER A 2 20.48 -10.23 10.05
CA SER A 2 21.81 -10.88 9.88
C SER A 2 22.05 -12.12 10.77
N ASN A 3 21.30 -12.30 11.82
CA ASN A 3 21.40 -13.41 12.76
C ASN A 3 20.38 -14.53 12.52
N LEU A 4 19.65 -14.48 11.41
CA LEU A 4 18.74 -15.57 11.04
C LEU A 4 19.52 -16.78 10.52
N GLU A 5 19.14 -17.95 10.98
CA GLU A 5 19.73 -19.23 10.59
C GLU A 5 18.61 -20.22 10.24
N ASN A 6 18.45 -20.52 8.94
CA ASN A 6 17.43 -21.42 8.40
C ASN A 6 16.02 -21.11 8.93
N SER A 7 15.61 -19.83 8.84
CA SER A 7 14.40 -19.34 9.46
C SER A 7 13.73 -18.24 8.65
N TYR A 8 12.61 -17.72 9.13
CA TYR A 8 11.95 -16.57 8.52
C TYR A 8 11.80 -15.42 9.52
N LEU A 9 11.61 -14.22 8.97
CA LEU A 9 11.26 -13.02 9.73
C LEU A 9 10.14 -12.29 9.03
N TYR A 10 9.03 -12.04 9.72
CA TYR A 10 7.99 -11.15 9.26
C TYR A 10 8.22 -9.73 9.80
N ILE A 11 8.22 -8.75 8.89
CA ILE A 11 8.29 -7.32 9.18
C ILE A 11 6.97 -6.70 8.75
N GLN A 12 6.08 -6.47 9.72
CA GLN A 12 4.85 -5.75 9.50
C GLN A 12 5.14 -4.25 9.47
N GLY A 13 4.77 -3.60 8.38
CA GLY A 13 4.93 -2.17 8.22
C GLY A 13 3.64 -1.48 7.82
N PRO A 14 2.94 -0.82 8.76
CA PRO A 14 1.83 0.07 8.47
C PRO A 14 2.14 1.16 7.43
N PRO A 15 1.14 1.92 6.97
CA PRO A 15 1.33 3.00 6.01
C PRO A 15 2.37 4.03 6.48
N GLY A 16 3.31 4.38 5.58
CA GLY A 16 4.30 5.42 5.84
C GLY A 16 5.43 5.06 6.82
N THR A 17 5.57 3.79 7.23
CA THR A 17 6.60 3.35 8.19
C THR A 17 7.97 3.09 7.56
N GLY A 18 8.12 3.29 6.26
CA GLY A 18 9.40 3.12 5.58
C GLY A 18 9.80 1.66 5.34
N LYS A 19 8.85 0.75 5.11
CA LYS A 19 9.10 -0.67 4.79
C LYS A 19 10.23 -0.86 3.78
N THR A 20 10.10 -0.25 2.61
CA THR A 20 11.08 -0.36 1.51
C THR A 20 12.46 0.19 1.88
N TYR A 21 12.48 1.26 2.71
CA TYR A 21 13.75 1.80 3.24
C TYR A 21 14.45 0.82 4.17
N GLN A 22 13.71 0.22 5.11
CA GLN A 22 14.26 -0.76 6.05
C GLN A 22 14.71 -2.04 5.33
N ALA A 23 13.96 -2.50 4.33
CA ALA A 23 14.33 -3.60 3.46
C ALA A 23 15.66 -3.33 2.74
N ALA A 24 15.76 -2.20 2.04
CA ALA A 24 16.96 -1.82 1.31
C ALA A 24 18.18 -1.70 2.24
N ASN A 25 18.01 -1.13 3.44
CA ASN A 25 19.09 -1.03 4.42
C ASN A 25 19.58 -2.39 4.93
N ALA A 26 18.64 -3.33 5.17
CA ALA A 26 18.98 -4.71 5.54
C ALA A 26 19.71 -5.42 4.40
N ILE A 27 19.23 -5.29 3.16
CA ILE A 27 19.84 -5.88 1.97
C ILE A 27 21.29 -5.38 1.80
N ILE A 28 21.55 -4.08 1.89
CA ILE A 28 22.90 -3.53 1.76
C ILE A 28 23.84 -4.07 2.84
N LYS A 29 23.36 -4.20 4.08
CA LYS A 29 24.17 -4.81 5.15
C LYS A 29 24.55 -6.27 4.85
N LEU A 30 23.63 -7.05 4.29
CA LEU A 30 23.87 -8.44 3.91
C LEU A 30 24.81 -8.56 2.71
N LEU A 31 24.65 -7.67 1.70
CA LEU A 31 25.56 -7.61 0.56
C LEU A 31 27.01 -7.33 0.99
N LYS A 32 27.21 -6.46 1.97
CA LYS A 32 28.55 -6.21 2.58
C LYS A 32 29.14 -7.43 3.29
N GLN A 33 28.29 -8.40 3.63
CA GLN A 33 28.70 -9.70 4.19
C GLN A 33 28.83 -10.79 3.12
N ASN A 34 28.89 -10.40 1.83
CA ASN A 34 28.97 -11.29 0.69
C ASN A 34 27.79 -12.29 0.57
N LYS A 35 26.59 -11.89 1.03
CA LYS A 35 25.39 -12.75 0.94
C LYS A 35 24.74 -12.65 -0.43
N LYS A 36 24.21 -13.78 -0.91
CA LYS A 36 23.37 -13.87 -2.10
C LYS A 36 21.92 -13.63 -1.71
N ILE A 37 21.29 -12.65 -2.33
CA ILE A 37 19.96 -12.18 -1.94
C ILE A 37 19.02 -12.29 -3.14
N ALA A 38 17.89 -12.99 -2.97
CA ALA A 38 16.79 -12.92 -3.92
C ALA A 38 15.78 -11.84 -3.48
N VAL A 39 15.23 -11.12 -4.46
CA VAL A 39 14.20 -10.09 -4.26
C VAL A 39 13.02 -10.37 -5.17
N THR A 40 11.82 -10.41 -4.59
CA THR A 40 10.57 -10.59 -5.34
C THR A 40 9.43 -9.74 -4.75
N GLY A 41 8.35 -9.66 -5.51
CA GLY A 41 7.09 -9.01 -5.13
C GLY A 41 6.00 -9.35 -6.14
N LEU A 42 4.80 -8.83 -5.93
CA LEU A 42 3.63 -9.14 -6.76
C LEU A 42 3.81 -8.72 -8.24
N SER A 43 4.53 -7.64 -8.51
CA SER A 43 4.71 -7.08 -9.86
C SER A 43 6.11 -6.52 -10.07
N HIS A 44 6.48 -6.35 -11.34
CA HIS A 44 7.74 -5.69 -11.71
C HIS A 44 7.86 -4.31 -11.07
N LYS A 45 6.78 -3.53 -11.01
CA LYS A 45 6.75 -2.22 -10.38
C LYS A 45 7.13 -2.25 -8.88
N VAL A 46 6.60 -3.21 -8.12
CA VAL A 46 6.95 -3.40 -6.69
C VAL A 46 8.44 -3.75 -6.55
N ILE A 47 8.91 -4.68 -7.37
CA ILE A 47 10.33 -5.08 -7.40
C ILE A 47 11.20 -3.87 -7.73
N HIS A 48 10.88 -3.11 -8.79
CA HIS A 48 11.65 -1.93 -9.22
C HIS A 48 11.72 -0.85 -8.13
N ASN A 49 10.65 -0.62 -7.39
CA ASN A 49 10.64 0.35 -6.28
C ASN A 49 11.68 -0.03 -5.21
N LEU A 50 11.77 -1.31 -4.84
CA LEU A 50 12.77 -1.77 -3.88
C LEU A 50 14.19 -1.71 -4.47
N LEU A 51 14.39 -2.15 -5.72
CA LEU A 51 15.68 -2.07 -6.40
C LEU A 51 16.18 -0.63 -6.53
N GLN A 52 15.31 0.31 -6.90
CA GLN A 52 15.64 1.74 -6.96
C GLN A 52 16.10 2.29 -5.61
N ARG A 53 15.44 1.86 -4.53
CA ARG A 53 15.86 2.27 -3.18
C ARG A 53 17.21 1.68 -2.80
N ILE A 54 17.48 0.43 -3.17
CA ILE A 54 18.79 -0.21 -2.93
C ILE A 54 19.89 0.51 -3.69
N GLU A 55 19.68 0.81 -4.99
CA GLU A 55 20.61 1.58 -5.83
C GLU A 55 20.94 2.93 -5.20
N SER A 56 19.92 3.72 -4.88
CA SER A 56 20.07 5.05 -4.28
C SER A 56 20.87 5.01 -2.96
N MET A 57 20.63 4.01 -2.13
CA MET A 57 21.34 3.85 -0.86
C MET A 57 22.77 3.34 -1.06
N ALA A 58 23.02 2.49 -2.04
CA ALA A 58 24.35 2.00 -2.37
C ALA A 58 25.24 3.15 -2.89
N THR A 59 24.72 3.96 -3.83
CA THR A 59 25.40 5.14 -4.36
C THR A 59 25.71 6.13 -3.24
N ALA A 60 24.74 6.45 -2.36
CA ALA A 60 24.96 7.34 -1.22
C ALA A 60 26.01 6.82 -0.23
N LYS A 61 26.19 5.51 -0.10
CA LYS A 61 27.18 4.86 0.75
C LYS A 61 28.48 4.49 0.02
N GLN A 62 28.61 4.84 -1.26
CA GLN A 62 29.74 4.48 -2.13
C GLN A 62 30.06 2.97 -2.09
N PHE A 63 29.01 2.14 -2.13
CA PHE A 63 29.13 0.69 -2.02
C PHE A 63 28.71 0.01 -3.33
N ASN A 64 29.66 -0.68 -3.96
CA ASN A 64 29.45 -1.39 -5.22
C ASN A 64 29.06 -2.84 -4.96
N PHE A 65 28.11 -3.33 -5.76
CA PHE A 65 27.68 -4.73 -5.76
C PHE A 65 27.23 -5.13 -7.18
N LYS A 66 26.91 -6.40 -7.39
CA LYS A 66 26.35 -6.88 -8.65
C LYS A 66 24.89 -7.29 -8.46
N GLY A 67 24.02 -6.91 -9.37
CA GLY A 67 22.62 -7.28 -9.36
C GLY A 67 22.11 -7.75 -10.72
N TYR A 68 21.31 -8.81 -10.70
CA TYR A 68 20.76 -9.49 -11.86
C TYR A 68 19.24 -9.48 -11.75
N LYS A 69 18.56 -8.77 -12.65
CA LYS A 69 17.10 -8.69 -12.68
C LYS A 69 16.58 -9.45 -13.91
N ARG A 70 15.62 -10.35 -13.70
CA ARG A 70 14.93 -11.04 -14.80
C ARG A 70 13.89 -10.15 -15.44
N GLY A 71 13.93 -10.01 -16.76
CA GLY A 71 12.94 -9.27 -17.53
C GLY A 71 13.05 -9.61 -19.02
N THR A 72 12.11 -9.10 -19.81
CA THR A 72 12.10 -9.17 -21.28
C THR A 72 12.51 -7.80 -21.79
N LEU A 73 13.61 -7.70 -22.54
CA LEU A 73 14.20 -6.42 -22.96
C LEU A 73 13.29 -5.60 -23.89
N GLU A 74 12.36 -6.26 -24.57
CA GLU A 74 11.36 -5.62 -25.43
C GLU A 74 10.16 -5.07 -24.66
N ASP A 75 10.00 -5.43 -23.37
CA ASP A 75 8.91 -4.99 -22.50
C ASP A 75 9.46 -4.04 -21.42
N GLU A 76 9.30 -2.73 -21.66
CA GLU A 76 9.79 -1.66 -20.80
C GLU A 76 9.32 -1.79 -19.34
N ASP A 77 8.12 -2.31 -19.09
CA ASP A 77 7.59 -2.52 -17.74
C ASP A 77 8.40 -3.56 -16.96
N THR A 78 9.12 -4.43 -17.65
CA THR A 78 9.95 -5.47 -17.02
C THR A 78 11.42 -5.08 -16.90
N VAL A 79 11.86 -4.02 -17.58
CA VAL A 79 13.28 -3.60 -17.61
C VAL A 79 13.63 -2.69 -16.45
N PHE A 80 14.69 -3.04 -15.75
CA PHE A 80 15.33 -2.20 -14.74
C PHE A 80 16.80 -1.97 -15.11
N ASN A 81 17.19 -0.72 -15.19
CA ASN A 81 18.53 -0.32 -15.63
C ASN A 81 19.17 0.62 -14.61
N GLY A 82 19.65 0.05 -13.50
CA GLY A 82 20.37 0.78 -12.47
C GLY A 82 21.87 0.90 -12.76
N GLU A 83 22.63 1.43 -11.84
CA GLU A 83 24.08 1.47 -11.88
C GLU A 83 24.68 0.09 -11.63
N TYR A 84 24.19 -0.61 -10.60
CA TYR A 84 24.70 -1.91 -10.13
C TYR A 84 23.82 -3.08 -10.58
N ILE A 85 22.52 -2.86 -10.82
CA ILE A 85 21.53 -3.89 -11.17
C ILE A 85 21.14 -3.72 -12.63
N LYS A 86 21.28 -4.80 -13.41
CA LYS A 86 20.92 -4.85 -14.84
C LYS A 86 19.88 -5.94 -15.12
N THR A 87 19.07 -5.70 -16.15
CA THR A 87 18.09 -6.68 -16.62
C THR A 87 18.73 -7.65 -17.63
N TYR A 88 18.41 -8.93 -17.45
CA TYR A 88 18.84 -10.02 -18.31
C TYR A 88 17.68 -10.97 -18.63
N GLU A 89 17.72 -11.59 -19.82
CA GLU A 89 16.68 -12.53 -20.28
C GLU A 89 17.10 -13.99 -20.19
N LYS A 90 18.41 -14.30 -20.21
CA LYS A 90 18.93 -15.65 -20.38
C LYS A 90 19.34 -16.27 -19.05
N ASP A 91 18.84 -17.47 -18.75
CA ASP A 91 19.15 -18.22 -17.54
C ASP A 91 20.64 -18.49 -17.29
N PRO A 92 21.49 -18.79 -18.32
CA PRO A 92 22.91 -18.99 -18.08
C PRO A 92 23.62 -17.85 -17.38
N ILE A 93 23.15 -16.61 -17.53
CA ILE A 93 23.72 -15.45 -16.84
C ILE A 93 23.51 -15.55 -15.34
N PHE A 94 22.29 -15.94 -14.92
CA PHE A 94 21.94 -16.14 -13.51
C PHE A 94 22.68 -17.35 -12.92
N ILE A 95 22.77 -18.45 -13.66
CA ILE A 95 23.46 -19.67 -13.24
C ILE A 95 24.95 -19.37 -12.99
N ASN A 96 25.63 -18.73 -13.94
CA ASN A 96 27.04 -18.36 -13.79
C ASN A 96 27.26 -17.40 -12.61
N ALA A 97 26.36 -16.44 -12.40
CA ALA A 97 26.45 -15.53 -11.29
C ALA A 97 26.25 -16.23 -9.93
N LEU A 98 25.36 -17.23 -9.87
CA LEU A 98 25.14 -18.03 -8.65
C LEU A 98 26.37 -18.85 -8.25
N ASP A 99 27.25 -19.22 -9.18
CA ASP A 99 28.46 -20.01 -8.92
C ASP A 99 29.64 -19.12 -8.47
N GLU A 100 29.56 -17.78 -8.57
CA GLU A 100 30.57 -16.87 -7.99
C GLU A 100 30.58 -16.96 -6.46
N ILE A 101 31.80 -17.04 -5.88
CA ILE A 101 31.99 -17.20 -4.43
C ILE A 101 32.48 -15.88 -3.82
N ASN A 102 32.09 -15.63 -2.55
CA ASN A 102 32.52 -14.45 -1.77
C ASN A 102 32.16 -13.08 -2.40
N VAL A 103 31.06 -13.02 -3.13
CA VAL A 103 30.51 -11.79 -3.73
C VAL A 103 29.08 -11.58 -3.28
N GLY A 104 28.79 -10.42 -2.73
CA GLY A 104 27.40 -10.00 -2.45
C GLY A 104 26.65 -9.71 -3.74
N GLN A 105 25.54 -10.40 -3.97
CA GLN A 105 24.79 -10.32 -5.21
C GLN A 105 23.28 -10.25 -4.96
N ILE A 106 22.57 -9.57 -5.86
CA ILE A 106 21.11 -9.54 -5.90
C ILE A 106 20.61 -10.29 -7.13
N PHE A 107 19.60 -11.15 -6.92
CA PHE A 107 18.84 -11.84 -7.94
C PHE A 107 17.37 -11.39 -7.82
N ALA A 108 16.88 -10.60 -8.76
CA ALA A 108 15.53 -10.04 -8.71
C ALA A 108 14.65 -10.55 -9.85
N GLY A 109 13.42 -10.92 -9.53
CA GLY A 109 12.45 -11.39 -10.50
C GLY A 109 11.09 -11.69 -9.87
N THR A 110 10.12 -12.01 -10.74
CA THR A 110 8.83 -12.51 -10.28
C THR A 110 8.96 -13.91 -9.69
N LYS A 111 7.95 -14.37 -8.95
CA LYS A 111 7.87 -15.73 -8.42
C LYS A 111 8.11 -16.80 -9.49
N TYR A 112 7.63 -16.60 -10.71
CA TYR A 112 7.80 -17.56 -11.83
C TYR A 112 9.27 -17.77 -12.21
N HIS A 113 10.09 -16.73 -12.17
CA HIS A 113 11.52 -16.86 -12.40
C HIS A 113 12.24 -17.51 -11.21
N LEU A 114 11.91 -17.07 -9.98
CA LEU A 114 12.56 -17.63 -8.79
C LEU A 114 12.18 -19.09 -8.50
N ALA A 115 11.06 -19.57 -9.03
CA ALA A 115 10.69 -20.99 -8.95
C ALA A 115 11.57 -21.93 -9.82
N SER A 116 12.58 -21.39 -10.53
CA SER A 116 13.51 -22.19 -11.33
C SER A 116 14.46 -23.00 -10.43
N THR A 117 14.60 -24.28 -10.71
CA THR A 117 15.37 -25.23 -9.88
C THR A 117 16.86 -24.90 -9.73
N PHE A 118 17.43 -24.11 -10.65
CA PHE A 118 18.82 -23.68 -10.52
C PHE A 118 19.09 -22.73 -9.35
N TYR A 119 18.03 -22.19 -8.73
CA TYR A 119 18.14 -21.40 -7.49
C TYR A 119 18.13 -22.25 -6.22
N ASP A 120 17.68 -23.51 -6.28
CA ASP A 120 17.45 -24.34 -5.09
C ASP A 120 18.64 -24.32 -4.12
N GLN A 121 18.39 -23.91 -2.87
CA GLN A 121 19.35 -23.80 -1.78
C GLN A 121 20.59 -22.91 -2.05
N LYS A 122 20.61 -22.12 -3.13
CA LYS A 122 21.77 -21.28 -3.50
C LYS A 122 21.69 -19.84 -2.98
N ILE A 123 20.54 -19.44 -2.43
CA ILE A 123 20.29 -18.09 -1.91
C ILE A 123 20.41 -18.08 -0.39
N ASP A 124 21.07 -17.05 0.16
CA ASP A 124 21.14 -16.92 1.64
C ASP A 124 19.88 -16.28 2.21
N PHE A 125 19.30 -15.26 1.52
CA PHE A 125 18.11 -14.55 1.95
C PHE A 125 17.16 -14.27 0.79
N LEU A 126 15.88 -14.64 0.95
CA LEU A 126 14.79 -14.26 0.04
C LEU A 126 13.99 -13.14 0.67
N PHE A 127 13.96 -11.97 0.03
CA PHE A 127 13.12 -10.84 0.43
C PHE A 127 11.86 -10.80 -0.44
N ILE A 128 10.71 -10.80 0.22
CA ILE A 128 9.38 -10.69 -0.41
C ILE A 128 8.76 -9.38 0.02
N ASP A 129 8.71 -8.41 -0.88
CA ASP A 129 8.04 -7.12 -0.65
C ASP A 129 6.55 -7.22 -0.98
N GLU A 130 5.71 -6.46 -0.25
CA GLU A 130 4.25 -6.54 -0.29
C GLU A 130 3.73 -7.99 -0.05
N ALA A 131 4.30 -8.68 0.93
CA ALA A 131 4.01 -10.08 1.24
C ALA A 131 2.54 -10.35 1.63
N GLY A 132 1.77 -9.32 2.02
CA GLY A 132 0.31 -9.40 2.19
C GLY A 132 -0.46 -9.74 0.91
N GLN A 133 0.20 -9.61 -0.25
CA GLN A 133 -0.35 -9.93 -1.56
C GLN A 133 0.22 -11.23 -2.15
N VAL A 134 0.95 -12.02 -1.38
CA VAL A 134 1.54 -13.29 -1.80
C VAL A 134 0.81 -14.43 -1.12
N SER A 135 0.29 -15.39 -1.90
CA SER A 135 -0.40 -16.54 -1.36
C SER A 135 0.55 -17.54 -0.69
N LEU A 136 0.00 -18.36 0.21
CA LEU A 136 0.76 -19.47 0.81
C LEU A 136 1.32 -20.41 -0.26
N ALA A 137 0.54 -20.72 -1.30
CA ALA A 137 1.00 -21.56 -2.42
C ALA A 137 2.18 -20.92 -3.17
N ASP A 138 2.14 -19.61 -3.40
CA ASP A 138 3.24 -18.88 -4.04
C ASP A 138 4.51 -18.93 -3.21
N LEU A 139 4.39 -18.73 -1.89
CA LEU A 139 5.54 -18.81 -0.99
C LEU A 139 6.17 -20.23 -1.02
N ILE A 140 5.35 -21.28 -0.97
CA ILE A 140 5.86 -22.67 -1.03
C ILE A 140 6.63 -22.91 -2.31
N SER A 141 6.18 -22.34 -3.45
CA SER A 141 6.82 -22.53 -4.76
C SER A 141 8.23 -21.91 -4.84
N ILE A 142 8.54 -20.88 -4.05
CA ILE A 142 9.82 -20.18 -4.08
C ILE A 142 10.61 -20.27 -2.77
N GLY A 143 10.02 -20.78 -1.70
CA GLY A 143 10.67 -20.81 -0.37
C GLY A 143 11.90 -21.69 -0.31
N ASN A 144 11.96 -22.73 -1.12
CA ASN A 144 13.09 -23.68 -1.15
C ASN A 144 14.40 -23.08 -1.70
N ILE A 145 14.35 -21.95 -2.39
CA ILE A 145 15.57 -21.35 -2.97
C ILE A 145 16.53 -20.79 -1.93
N ALA A 146 16.02 -20.41 -0.74
CA ALA A 146 16.77 -19.65 0.24
C ALA A 146 16.78 -20.30 1.62
N LYS A 147 17.88 -20.08 2.36
CA LYS A 147 18.02 -20.50 3.77
C LYS A 147 17.15 -19.66 4.71
N ASN A 148 16.98 -18.37 4.39
CA ASN A 148 16.23 -17.44 5.24
C ASN A 148 15.24 -16.65 4.38
N ILE A 149 14.04 -16.42 4.93
CA ILE A 149 12.96 -15.70 4.23
C ILE A 149 12.58 -14.44 5.03
N ILE A 150 12.56 -13.30 4.37
CA ILE A 150 12.15 -12.03 4.95
C ILE A 150 10.83 -11.62 4.27
N LEU A 151 9.76 -11.63 5.02
CA LEU A 151 8.43 -11.22 4.59
C LEU A 151 8.19 -9.78 5.02
N ILE A 152 7.98 -8.88 4.06
CA ILE A 152 7.74 -7.46 4.32
C ILE A 152 6.38 -7.10 3.76
N GLY A 153 5.49 -6.57 4.59
CA GLY A 153 4.15 -6.25 4.14
C GLY A 153 3.25 -5.76 5.26
N ASP A 154 1.97 -5.76 4.96
CA ASP A 154 0.94 -5.36 5.90
C ASP A 154 -0.39 -6.00 5.51
N GLN A 155 -0.88 -6.92 6.33
CA GLN A 155 -2.15 -7.64 6.08
C GLN A 155 -3.38 -6.73 6.20
N ASN A 156 -3.26 -5.58 6.88
CA ASN A 156 -4.33 -4.58 6.97
C ASN A 156 -4.39 -3.66 5.74
N GLN A 157 -3.53 -3.88 4.72
CA GLN A 157 -3.60 -3.25 3.41
C GLN A 157 -4.25 -4.17 2.38
N LEU A 158 -4.14 -3.83 1.09
CA LEU A 158 -4.78 -4.60 0.02
C LEU A 158 -4.23 -6.02 -0.03
N GLY A 159 -5.12 -6.99 -0.02
CA GLY A 159 -4.78 -8.39 -0.27
C GLY A 159 -4.63 -8.69 -1.76
N GLN A 160 -4.16 -9.90 -2.07
CA GLN A 160 -4.08 -10.39 -3.44
C GLN A 160 -5.49 -10.58 -4.02
N PRO A 161 -5.78 -10.07 -5.22
CA PRO A 161 -7.02 -10.41 -5.91
C PRO A 161 -6.97 -11.88 -6.35
N ILE A 162 -7.82 -12.71 -5.76
CA ILE A 162 -7.96 -14.13 -6.11
C ILE A 162 -8.97 -14.25 -7.24
N LYS A 163 -8.58 -14.87 -8.36
CA LYS A 163 -9.46 -15.07 -9.52
C LYS A 163 -10.14 -16.44 -9.56
N GLY A 164 -9.72 -17.37 -8.74
CA GLY A 164 -10.23 -18.75 -8.71
C GLY A 164 -10.39 -19.29 -7.31
N THR A 165 -10.95 -20.49 -7.19
CA THR A 165 -11.07 -21.20 -5.91
C THR A 165 -9.77 -21.95 -5.63
N HIS A 166 -9.16 -21.71 -4.49
CA HIS A 166 -8.00 -22.44 -4.02
C HIS A 166 -8.42 -23.55 -3.04
N PRO A 167 -7.80 -24.73 -3.07
CA PRO A 167 -8.10 -25.77 -2.10
C PRO A 167 -7.61 -25.36 -0.71
N ASN A 168 -8.44 -25.57 0.31
CA ASN A 168 -8.15 -25.25 1.71
C ASN A 168 -7.65 -23.78 1.88
N GLU A 169 -6.59 -23.58 2.64
CA GLU A 169 -6.00 -22.27 2.93
C GLU A 169 -4.92 -21.82 1.95
N SER A 170 -4.66 -22.59 0.87
CA SER A 170 -3.55 -22.33 -0.05
C SER A 170 -3.63 -20.98 -0.80
N GLY A 171 -4.83 -20.43 -0.94
CA GLY A 171 -5.07 -19.10 -1.50
C GLY A 171 -4.97 -17.97 -0.49
N GLN A 172 -4.90 -18.26 0.80
CA GLN A 172 -4.76 -17.23 1.83
C GLN A 172 -3.42 -16.50 1.70
N SER A 173 -3.41 -15.20 2.04
CA SER A 173 -2.17 -14.44 2.13
C SER A 173 -1.25 -15.08 3.18
N ILE A 174 0.05 -15.15 2.89
CA ILE A 174 1.02 -15.68 3.86
C ILE A 174 1.00 -14.89 5.18
N LEU A 175 0.75 -13.59 5.13
CA LEU A 175 0.69 -12.76 6.33
C LEU A 175 -0.57 -13.05 7.16
N ASP A 176 -1.73 -13.23 6.53
CA ASP A 176 -2.95 -13.63 7.22
C ASP A 176 -2.80 -15.01 7.87
N TYR A 177 -2.16 -15.94 7.17
CA TYR A 177 -1.86 -17.28 7.69
C TYR A 177 -0.98 -17.21 8.94
N LEU A 178 0.10 -16.42 8.92
CA LEU A 178 1.03 -16.31 10.05
C LEU A 178 0.45 -15.56 11.26
N LEU A 179 -0.50 -14.64 11.03
CA LEU A 179 -1.08 -13.83 12.09
C LEU A 179 -2.31 -14.44 12.76
N GLU A 180 -2.91 -15.48 12.16
CA GLU A 180 -4.06 -16.17 12.74
C GLU A 180 -5.21 -15.22 13.16
N GLY A 181 -5.47 -14.20 12.33
CA GLY A 181 -6.52 -13.21 12.55
C GLY A 181 -6.19 -12.05 13.50
N LYS A 182 -4.93 -11.89 13.91
CA LYS A 182 -4.47 -10.72 14.69
C LYS A 182 -4.21 -9.53 13.77
N ASP A 183 -4.49 -8.33 14.25
CA ASP A 183 -4.26 -7.09 13.50
C ASP A 183 -2.77 -6.68 13.50
N THR A 184 -2.01 -7.07 14.53
CA THR A 184 -0.58 -6.77 14.61
C THR A 184 0.25 -8.00 14.93
N ILE A 185 1.50 -8.01 14.39
CA ILE A 185 2.44 -9.10 14.66
C ILE A 185 2.83 -9.14 16.14
N PRO A 186 2.74 -10.30 16.82
CA PRO A 186 3.29 -10.48 18.16
C PRO A 186 4.82 -10.29 18.19
N ILE A 187 5.34 -9.81 19.32
CA ILE A 187 6.77 -9.48 19.50
C ILE A 187 7.67 -10.70 19.29
N ASP A 188 7.18 -11.88 19.64
CA ASP A 188 7.90 -13.17 19.52
C ASP A 188 7.87 -13.76 18.11
N ARG A 189 7.03 -13.22 17.19
CA ARG A 189 6.87 -13.74 15.82
C ARG A 189 7.42 -12.83 14.73
N GLY A 190 7.81 -11.59 15.06
CA GLY A 190 8.31 -10.66 14.05
C GLY A 190 8.52 -9.25 14.55
N ILE A 191 8.66 -8.32 13.61
CA ILE A 191 8.91 -6.91 13.89
C ILE A 191 7.71 -6.09 13.41
N PHE A 192 7.16 -5.26 14.29
CA PHE A 192 6.19 -4.23 13.96
C PHE A 192 6.92 -2.90 13.82
N LEU A 193 6.88 -2.28 12.63
CA LEU A 193 7.39 -0.93 12.41
C LEU A 193 6.36 0.05 12.96
N ASN A 194 6.60 0.52 14.16
CA ASN A 194 5.61 1.29 14.93
C ASN A 194 5.58 2.78 14.63
N LYS A 195 6.44 3.32 13.76
CA LYS A 195 6.55 4.76 13.50
C LYS A 195 6.22 5.11 12.06
N THR A 196 5.20 5.97 11.85
CA THR A 196 4.86 6.49 10.53
C THR A 196 5.46 7.87 10.30
N TYR A 197 5.99 8.08 9.08
CA TYR A 197 6.54 9.35 8.59
C TYR A 197 5.60 10.00 7.57
N ARG A 198 4.37 9.50 7.45
CA ARG A 198 3.36 10.00 6.51
C ARG A 198 2.24 10.74 7.21
N LEU A 199 1.59 10.08 8.16
CA LEU A 199 0.36 10.54 8.79
C LEU A 199 0.64 11.63 9.83
N ASN A 200 -0.21 12.65 9.86
CA ASN A 200 -0.23 13.56 10.99
C ASN A 200 -0.87 12.89 12.23
N SER A 201 -0.84 13.56 13.39
CA SER A 201 -1.31 12.96 14.64
C SER A 201 -2.77 12.52 14.59
N LYS A 202 -3.66 13.31 13.98
CA LYS A 202 -5.11 13.03 13.95
C LYS A 202 -5.46 11.88 13.01
N LEU A 203 -4.81 11.81 11.85
CA LEU A 203 -4.95 10.64 10.96
C LEU A 203 -4.34 9.39 11.59
N ASN A 204 -3.18 9.53 12.24
CA ASN A 204 -2.53 8.41 12.90
C ASN A 204 -3.36 7.87 14.07
N GLU A 205 -3.95 8.71 14.91
CA GLU A 205 -4.84 8.31 16.00
C GLU A 205 -5.97 7.43 15.46
N PHE A 206 -6.62 7.89 14.38
CA PHE A 206 -7.68 7.12 13.72
C PHE A 206 -7.19 5.78 13.16
N ILE A 207 -6.09 5.78 12.39
CA ILE A 207 -5.54 4.60 11.74
C ILE A 207 -5.02 3.60 12.77
N SER A 208 -4.31 4.07 13.79
CA SER A 208 -3.72 3.23 14.83
C SER A 208 -4.77 2.49 15.65
N SER A 209 -5.82 3.19 16.09
CA SER A 209 -6.90 2.60 16.92
C SER A 209 -7.78 1.64 16.13
N ASN A 210 -8.05 1.93 14.85
CA ASN A 210 -8.96 1.08 14.07
C ASN A 210 -8.27 -0.12 13.40
N PHE A 211 -6.95 -0.06 13.17
CA PHE A 211 -6.27 -1.08 12.34
C PHE A 211 -5.00 -1.68 12.96
N TYR A 212 -4.40 -1.04 13.98
CA TYR A 212 -3.08 -1.45 14.48
C TYR A 212 -2.99 -1.51 16.02
N GLU A 213 -4.10 -1.75 16.71
CA GLU A 213 -4.15 -1.97 18.17
C GLU A 213 -3.42 -0.86 18.96
N GLU A 214 -3.55 0.40 18.50
CA GLU A 214 -2.90 1.59 19.07
C GLU A 214 -1.35 1.55 19.07
N ARG A 215 -0.74 0.62 18.31
CA ARG A 215 0.71 0.46 18.27
C ARG A 215 1.42 1.39 17.29
N LEU A 216 0.69 1.99 16.33
CA LEU A 216 1.27 2.91 15.35
C LEU A 216 1.32 4.32 15.93
N ILE A 217 2.52 4.92 15.95
CA ILE A 217 2.76 6.30 16.41
C ILE A 217 3.23 7.16 15.25
N CYS A 218 2.88 8.45 15.22
CA CYS A 218 3.41 9.36 14.21
C CYS A 218 4.79 9.90 14.63
N ASP A 219 5.60 10.26 13.66
CA ASP A 219 6.85 10.98 13.90
C ASP A 219 6.56 12.43 14.30
N GLU A 220 7.40 13.01 15.15
CA GLU A 220 7.26 14.41 15.61
C GLU A 220 7.26 15.40 14.43
N ILE A 221 7.97 15.07 13.35
CA ILE A 221 8.05 15.87 12.11
C ILE A 221 6.65 15.99 11.48
N THR A 222 5.83 14.94 11.51
CA THR A 222 4.51 14.93 10.84
C THR A 222 3.39 15.52 11.67
N ASN A 223 3.60 15.73 12.96
CA ASN A 223 2.57 16.22 13.90
C ASN A 223 2.00 17.60 13.55
N LYS A 224 2.78 18.45 12.88
CA LYS A 224 2.40 19.83 12.58
C LYS A 224 1.58 19.98 11.31
N ARG A 225 1.46 18.92 10.51
CA ARG A 225 0.75 18.94 9.23
C ARG A 225 -0.72 19.27 9.39
N LYS A 226 -1.14 20.42 8.91
CA LYS A 226 -2.54 20.89 8.93
C LYS A 226 -2.80 21.93 7.85
N ILE A 227 -4.05 22.03 7.42
CA ILE A 227 -4.50 23.03 6.46
C ILE A 227 -4.81 24.34 7.20
N LYS A 228 -4.43 25.47 6.65
CA LYS A 228 -4.82 26.79 7.13
C LYS A 228 -6.06 27.28 6.40
N PHE A 229 -7.21 27.21 7.04
CA PHE A 229 -8.44 27.78 6.50
C PHE A 229 -8.52 29.28 6.77
N ASN A 230 -8.78 30.06 5.72
CA ASN A 230 -8.95 31.52 5.81
C ASN A 230 -10.36 31.91 6.29
N LYS A 231 -11.32 30.98 6.24
CA LYS A 231 -12.72 31.16 6.64
C LYS A 231 -13.21 29.93 7.40
N LYS A 232 -14.38 30.05 8.06
CA LYS A 232 -15.02 28.90 8.70
C LYS A 232 -15.32 27.81 7.66
N SER A 233 -14.69 26.67 7.77
CA SER A 233 -14.87 25.53 6.89
C SER A 233 -15.89 24.53 7.47
N LYS A 234 -16.54 23.75 6.57
CA LYS A 234 -17.41 22.63 6.96
C LYS A 234 -16.61 21.40 7.41
N ILE A 235 -15.34 21.33 7.05
CA ILE A 235 -14.43 20.24 7.40
C ILE A 235 -13.36 20.75 8.39
N LYS A 236 -12.83 19.83 9.20
CA LYS A 236 -11.67 20.09 10.07
C LYS A 236 -10.41 20.25 9.23
N ASN A 237 -9.44 20.96 9.75
CA ASN A 237 -8.17 21.26 9.09
C ASN A 237 -7.19 20.08 9.03
N GLU A 238 -7.53 18.96 9.68
CA GLU A 238 -6.72 17.73 9.73
C GLU A 238 -7.59 16.53 10.11
N GLY A 239 -7.03 15.31 9.95
CA GLY A 239 -7.68 14.07 10.37
C GLY A 239 -8.73 13.56 9.38
N VAL A 240 -9.65 12.72 9.87
CA VAL A 240 -10.74 12.18 9.05
C VAL A 240 -11.97 13.09 9.16
N ASN A 241 -12.52 13.44 8.02
CA ASN A 241 -13.71 14.25 7.87
C ASN A 241 -14.82 13.45 7.18
N TYR A 242 -16.06 13.62 7.59
CA TYR A 242 -17.22 12.97 7.01
C TYR A 242 -18.19 14.00 6.44
N ILE A 243 -18.69 13.74 5.23
CA ILE A 243 -19.75 14.52 4.60
C ILE A 243 -20.89 13.56 4.26
N GLU A 244 -21.99 13.71 4.98
CA GLU A 244 -23.20 12.94 4.71
C GLU A 244 -23.90 13.45 3.46
N MET A 245 -24.23 12.50 2.57
CA MET A 245 -24.92 12.75 1.30
C MET A 245 -26.36 12.26 1.40
N THR A 246 -27.28 12.95 0.71
CA THR A 246 -28.73 12.63 0.74
C THR A 246 -29.30 12.21 -0.63
N HIS A 247 -28.41 11.84 -1.58
CA HIS A 247 -28.83 11.36 -2.91
C HIS A 247 -29.57 10.03 -2.84
N LYS A 248 -30.38 9.73 -3.88
CA LYS A 248 -31.20 8.52 -4.00
C LYS A 248 -30.93 7.84 -5.33
N ASN A 249 -31.05 6.51 -5.35
CA ASN A 249 -30.93 5.67 -6.55
C ASN A 249 -29.56 5.72 -7.25
N ASN A 250 -28.52 6.27 -6.64
CA ASN A 250 -27.17 6.21 -7.17
C ASN A 250 -26.57 4.82 -6.88
N VAL A 251 -26.02 4.18 -7.92
CA VAL A 251 -25.45 2.84 -7.83
C VAL A 251 -23.93 2.89 -8.05
N GLN A 252 -23.48 3.32 -9.23
CA GLN A 252 -22.05 3.38 -9.60
C GLN A 252 -21.58 4.79 -9.98
N THR A 253 -22.48 5.77 -9.99
CA THR A 253 -22.19 7.18 -10.29
C THR A 253 -23.00 8.08 -9.39
N SER A 254 -22.43 9.23 -9.00
CA SER A 254 -23.09 10.28 -8.23
C SER A 254 -22.61 11.65 -8.71
N ILE A 255 -23.54 12.40 -9.28
CA ILE A 255 -23.31 13.80 -9.66
C ILE A 255 -23.26 14.68 -8.41
N GLU A 256 -24.05 14.36 -7.41
CA GLU A 256 -24.12 15.10 -6.15
C GLU A 256 -22.78 15.06 -5.41
N GLU A 257 -22.14 13.89 -5.38
CA GLU A 257 -20.79 13.79 -4.80
C GLU A 257 -19.74 14.53 -5.63
N PHE A 258 -19.84 14.51 -6.97
CA PHE A 258 -19.00 15.33 -7.83
C PHE A 258 -19.13 16.83 -7.49
N GLU A 259 -20.34 17.35 -7.30
CA GLU A 259 -20.55 18.77 -6.98
C GLU A 259 -19.84 19.15 -5.67
N ILE A 260 -19.96 18.34 -4.64
CA ILE A 260 -19.26 18.56 -3.35
C ILE A 260 -17.74 18.47 -3.54
N ILE A 261 -17.23 17.48 -4.28
CA ILE A 261 -15.79 17.33 -4.55
C ILE A 261 -15.25 18.57 -5.29
N ARG A 262 -15.94 19.01 -6.35
CA ARG A 262 -15.58 20.22 -7.09
C ARG A 262 -15.50 21.45 -6.20
N ASP A 263 -16.49 21.65 -5.35
CA ASP A 263 -16.58 22.82 -4.48
C ASP A 263 -15.51 22.76 -3.39
N LEU A 264 -15.26 21.60 -2.77
CA LEU A 264 -14.16 21.39 -1.85
C LEU A 264 -12.81 21.71 -2.49
N MET A 265 -12.53 21.19 -3.69
CA MET A 265 -11.27 21.47 -4.37
C MET A 265 -11.11 22.96 -4.69
N LYS A 266 -12.18 23.63 -5.17
CA LYS A 266 -12.13 25.08 -5.44
C LYS A 266 -11.91 25.92 -4.19
N ASP A 267 -12.47 25.50 -3.06
CA ASP A 267 -12.32 26.20 -1.78
C ASP A 267 -10.93 25.98 -1.16
N MET A 268 -10.27 24.86 -1.49
CA MET A 268 -9.01 24.46 -0.86
C MET A 268 -7.76 24.71 -1.73
N ILE A 269 -7.87 24.69 -3.06
CA ILE A 269 -6.76 25.03 -3.95
C ILE A 269 -6.36 26.49 -3.70
N GLY A 270 -5.04 26.72 -3.49
CA GLY A 270 -4.50 28.02 -3.12
C GLY A 270 -4.46 28.30 -1.62
N LEU A 271 -5.02 27.44 -0.76
CA LEU A 271 -4.81 27.54 0.68
C LEU A 271 -3.42 27.04 1.06
N GLU A 272 -2.87 27.64 2.10
CA GLU A 272 -1.63 27.13 2.69
C GLU A 272 -1.88 25.90 3.58
N TYR A 273 -0.97 24.95 3.52
CA TYR A 273 -0.86 23.90 4.53
C TYR A 273 0.55 23.86 5.12
N ASP A 274 0.64 23.50 6.38
CA ASP A 274 1.90 23.30 7.08
C ASP A 274 2.42 21.89 6.74
N ASP A 275 3.56 21.78 6.06
CA ASP A 275 4.28 20.54 5.84
C ASP A 275 5.57 20.54 6.66
N ASN A 276 5.44 20.17 7.94
CA ASN A 276 6.57 20.04 8.88
C ASN A 276 7.30 21.38 9.18
N GLY A 277 6.55 22.47 9.22
CA GLY A 277 7.06 23.83 9.46
C GLY A 277 7.38 24.60 8.16
N GLU A 278 7.28 23.95 7.01
CA GLU A 278 7.25 24.59 5.70
C GLU A 278 5.80 24.84 5.28
N PHE A 279 5.46 26.07 4.89
CA PHE A 279 4.15 26.40 4.35
C PHE A 279 4.16 26.24 2.85
N LYS A 280 3.27 25.40 2.34
CA LYS A 280 3.08 25.13 0.91
C LYS A 280 1.66 25.47 0.52
N GLU A 281 1.48 25.91 -0.71
CA GLU A 281 0.17 26.19 -1.30
C GLU A 281 -0.41 24.91 -1.91
N LEU A 282 -1.67 24.59 -1.59
CA LEU A 282 -2.37 23.43 -2.14
C LEU A 282 -2.64 23.62 -3.63
N THR A 283 -2.25 22.66 -4.42
CA THR A 283 -2.47 22.56 -5.87
C THR A 283 -3.40 21.38 -6.19
N VAL A 284 -3.76 21.20 -7.45
CA VAL A 284 -4.56 20.04 -7.90
C VAL A 284 -3.84 18.72 -7.61
N ASP A 285 -2.51 18.70 -7.67
CA ASP A 285 -1.70 17.50 -7.44
C ASP A 285 -1.69 17.03 -5.97
N ASP A 286 -2.12 17.88 -5.05
CA ASP A 286 -2.20 17.59 -3.61
C ASP A 286 -3.47 16.85 -3.21
N PHE A 287 -4.35 16.53 -4.18
CA PHE A 287 -5.58 15.77 -3.96
C PHE A 287 -5.52 14.40 -4.63
N LEU A 288 -5.85 13.34 -3.87
CA LEU A 288 -6.20 12.03 -4.41
C LEU A 288 -7.71 11.81 -4.25
N ILE A 289 -8.41 11.63 -5.36
CA ILE A 289 -9.85 11.36 -5.36
C ILE A 289 -10.06 9.87 -5.64
N ILE A 290 -10.66 9.17 -4.69
CA ILE A 290 -10.76 7.71 -4.68
C ILE A 290 -12.23 7.32 -4.78
N SER A 291 -12.56 6.40 -5.69
CA SER A 291 -13.89 5.79 -5.75
C SER A 291 -13.79 4.28 -5.98
N PRO A 292 -14.74 3.47 -5.47
CA PRO A 292 -14.77 2.03 -5.72
C PRO A 292 -15.13 1.65 -7.17
N TYR A 293 -15.68 2.59 -7.97
CA TYR A 293 -16.20 2.30 -9.31
C TYR A 293 -15.49 3.09 -10.41
N ASN A 294 -15.06 2.38 -11.46
CA ASN A 294 -14.45 3.02 -12.63
C ASN A 294 -15.40 3.99 -13.35
N THR A 295 -16.72 3.73 -13.32
CA THR A 295 -17.74 4.63 -13.87
C THR A 295 -17.75 5.97 -13.15
N GLN A 296 -17.66 5.99 -11.82
CA GLN A 296 -17.52 7.22 -11.05
C GLN A 296 -16.17 7.90 -11.30
N VAL A 297 -15.10 7.13 -11.39
CA VAL A 297 -13.76 7.68 -11.70
C VAL A 297 -13.81 8.44 -13.03
N ASN A 298 -14.37 7.84 -14.08
CA ASN A 298 -14.48 8.48 -15.40
C ASN A 298 -15.38 9.74 -15.37
N LEU A 299 -16.51 9.67 -14.65
CA LEU A 299 -17.40 10.82 -14.45
C LEU A 299 -16.66 11.96 -13.75
N LEU A 300 -15.94 11.67 -12.65
CA LEU A 300 -15.20 12.68 -11.90
C LEU A 300 -14.10 13.33 -12.73
N ILE A 301 -13.32 12.55 -13.50
CA ILE A 301 -12.29 13.09 -14.39
C ILE A 301 -12.92 14.07 -15.39
N SER A 302 -13.91 13.61 -16.15
CA SER A 302 -14.56 14.44 -17.19
C SER A 302 -15.17 15.71 -16.60
N LYS A 303 -15.92 15.59 -15.51
CA LYS A 303 -16.63 16.73 -14.91
C LYS A 303 -15.72 17.73 -14.18
N LEU A 304 -14.62 17.27 -13.58
CA LEU A 304 -13.64 18.16 -12.97
C LEU A 304 -12.86 18.94 -14.04
N GLU A 305 -12.53 18.32 -15.16
CA GLU A 305 -11.89 18.99 -16.29
C GLU A 305 -12.82 20.04 -16.93
N GLU A 306 -14.12 19.71 -17.12
CA GLU A 306 -15.15 20.68 -17.54
C GLU A 306 -15.23 21.88 -16.57
N ALA A 307 -15.06 21.63 -15.26
CA ALA A 307 -15.04 22.65 -14.22
C ALA A 307 -13.71 23.41 -14.11
N LYS A 308 -12.78 23.21 -15.06
CA LYS A 308 -11.43 23.83 -15.16
C LYS A 308 -10.43 23.37 -14.10
N ILE A 309 -10.68 22.26 -13.43
CA ILE A 309 -9.71 21.57 -12.58
C ILE A 309 -8.97 20.57 -13.47
N LYS A 310 -7.80 20.97 -13.98
CA LYS A 310 -7.05 20.22 -15.00
C LYS A 310 -6.24 19.07 -14.39
N ASN A 311 -6.21 17.93 -15.09
CA ASN A 311 -5.42 16.75 -14.71
C ASN A 311 -5.69 16.26 -13.28
N PRO A 312 -6.95 16.12 -12.82
CA PRO A 312 -7.23 15.69 -11.47
C PRO A 312 -6.74 14.25 -11.23
N ARG A 313 -6.14 13.98 -10.08
CA ARG A 313 -5.70 12.64 -9.70
C ARG A 313 -6.88 11.83 -9.17
N VAL A 314 -7.63 11.20 -10.09
CA VAL A 314 -8.81 10.37 -9.77
C VAL A 314 -8.54 8.92 -10.12
N GLY A 315 -8.99 7.99 -9.28
CA GLY A 315 -8.81 6.56 -9.54
C GLY A 315 -9.45 5.66 -8.50
N THR A 316 -9.38 4.35 -8.75
CA THR A 316 -9.68 3.36 -7.73
C THR A 316 -8.50 3.24 -6.75
N ILE A 317 -8.75 2.64 -5.59
CA ILE A 317 -7.71 2.49 -4.57
C ILE A 317 -6.49 1.71 -5.07
N ASP A 318 -6.71 0.74 -5.96
CA ASP A 318 -5.65 -0.09 -6.55
C ASP A 318 -4.70 0.77 -7.43
N LYS A 319 -5.22 1.79 -8.15
CA LYS A 319 -4.42 2.73 -8.94
C LYS A 319 -3.46 3.57 -8.09
N PHE A 320 -3.84 3.86 -6.85
CA PHE A 320 -3.08 4.70 -5.94
C PHE A 320 -2.19 3.92 -4.96
N GLN A 321 -1.99 2.63 -5.19
CA GLN A 321 -1.05 1.85 -4.38
C GLN A 321 0.36 2.46 -4.43
N GLY A 322 0.98 2.67 -3.27
CA GLY A 322 2.29 3.32 -3.15
C GLY A 322 2.28 4.86 -3.26
N GLN A 323 1.18 5.49 -3.66
CA GLN A 323 1.07 6.95 -3.75
C GLN A 323 0.56 7.57 -2.45
N GLU A 324 0.77 8.87 -2.29
CA GLU A 324 0.27 9.68 -1.18
C GLU A 324 0.02 11.12 -1.63
N ALA A 325 -0.76 11.84 -0.86
CA ALA A 325 -1.03 13.27 -1.05
C ALA A 325 -1.42 13.93 0.28
N PRO A 326 -1.31 15.25 0.42
CA PRO A 326 -1.83 15.97 1.57
C PRO A 326 -3.28 15.65 1.88
N ILE A 327 -4.12 15.54 0.84
CA ILE A 327 -5.57 15.35 0.98
C ILE A 327 -6.04 14.15 0.16
N THR A 328 -6.87 13.30 0.78
CA THR A 328 -7.66 12.31 0.05
C THR A 328 -9.15 12.65 0.14
N ILE A 329 -9.88 12.45 -0.97
CA ILE A 329 -11.34 12.55 -1.00
C ILE A 329 -11.88 11.21 -1.47
N ILE A 330 -12.70 10.57 -0.63
CA ILE A 330 -13.26 9.24 -0.89
C ILE A 330 -14.72 9.40 -1.25
N SER A 331 -15.08 9.11 -2.50
CA SER A 331 -16.44 9.12 -3.05
C SER A 331 -17.02 7.72 -2.94
N MET A 332 -17.94 7.49 -1.99
CA MET A 332 -18.59 6.18 -1.81
C MET A 332 -19.69 5.92 -2.85
N THR A 333 -20.17 6.96 -3.50
CA THR A 333 -21.00 6.90 -4.73
C THR A 333 -22.41 6.35 -4.54
N SER A 334 -22.57 5.18 -3.93
CA SER A 334 -23.86 4.47 -3.86
C SER A 334 -24.80 5.06 -2.81
N SER A 335 -26.12 5.05 -3.11
CA SER A 335 -27.13 5.60 -2.20
C SER A 335 -27.54 4.64 -1.10
N ASP A 336 -27.52 3.34 -1.36
CA ASP A 336 -27.90 2.29 -0.40
C ASP A 336 -27.07 1.03 -0.62
N SER A 337 -27.11 0.12 0.35
CA SER A 337 -26.32 -1.11 0.35
C SER A 337 -26.98 -2.28 -0.38
N ASP A 338 -28.27 -2.22 -0.66
CA ASP A 338 -29.02 -3.35 -1.24
C ASP A 338 -28.89 -3.37 -2.76
N THR A 339 -28.65 -2.22 -3.36
CA THR A 339 -28.43 -2.04 -4.80
C THR A 339 -26.96 -2.08 -5.22
N LEU A 340 -26.01 -2.41 -4.31
CA LEU A 340 -24.60 -2.46 -4.64
C LEU A 340 -24.30 -3.48 -5.75
N PRO A 341 -23.65 -3.08 -6.86
CA PRO A 341 -23.37 -3.96 -8.00
C PRO A 341 -22.27 -4.99 -7.73
N ARG A 342 -21.48 -4.79 -6.68
CA ARG A 342 -20.50 -5.74 -6.15
C ARG A 342 -20.95 -6.22 -4.79
N ASN A 343 -20.39 -7.35 -4.36
CA ASN A 343 -20.71 -7.86 -3.04
C ASN A 343 -20.34 -6.83 -1.94
N LYS A 344 -21.06 -6.88 -0.82
CA LYS A 344 -20.87 -5.96 0.31
C LYS A 344 -19.43 -6.03 0.87
N GLU A 345 -18.78 -7.21 0.78
CA GLU A 345 -17.42 -7.43 1.22
C GLU A 345 -16.41 -6.53 0.47
N PHE A 346 -16.59 -6.32 -0.83
CA PHE A 346 -15.73 -5.44 -1.59
C PHE A 346 -15.90 -3.97 -1.17
N PHE A 347 -17.14 -3.55 -0.99
CA PHE A 347 -17.48 -2.15 -0.70
C PHE A 347 -17.09 -1.74 0.72
N PHE A 348 -17.38 -2.60 1.71
CA PHE A 348 -17.10 -2.37 3.13
C PHE A 348 -15.75 -2.95 3.58
N SER A 349 -14.87 -3.31 2.67
CA SER A 349 -13.57 -3.88 3.01
C SER A 349 -12.77 -2.94 3.94
N ARG A 350 -12.50 -3.42 5.14
CA ARG A 350 -11.67 -2.73 6.15
C ARG A 350 -10.31 -2.34 5.57
N ASN A 351 -9.66 -3.25 4.85
CA ASN A 351 -8.36 -3.04 4.25
C ASN A 351 -8.39 -1.94 3.17
N ARG A 352 -9.45 -1.92 2.33
CA ARG A 352 -9.62 -0.87 1.31
C ARG A 352 -9.80 0.50 1.94
N LEU A 353 -10.59 0.60 3.01
CA LEU A 353 -10.77 1.85 3.75
C LEU A 353 -9.47 2.29 4.43
N ASN A 354 -8.76 1.37 5.08
CA ASN A 354 -7.45 1.67 5.66
C ASN A 354 -6.51 2.27 4.62
N VAL A 355 -6.39 1.60 3.46
CA VAL A 355 -5.51 2.09 2.39
C VAL A 355 -5.97 3.44 1.85
N ALA A 356 -7.28 3.64 1.60
CA ALA A 356 -7.81 4.90 1.07
C ALA A 356 -7.56 6.08 2.02
N ILE A 357 -7.87 5.91 3.31
CA ILE A 357 -7.68 6.95 4.34
C ILE A 357 -6.19 7.23 4.56
N SER A 358 -5.36 6.20 4.63
CA SER A 358 -3.92 6.32 4.91
C SER A 358 -3.07 6.79 3.71
N ARG A 359 -3.68 7.06 2.53
CA ARG A 359 -3.03 7.82 1.45
C ARG A 359 -2.90 9.30 1.79
N ALA A 360 -3.73 9.82 2.69
CA ALA A 360 -3.64 11.19 3.15
C ALA A 360 -2.44 11.40 4.09
N GLN A 361 -1.85 12.58 4.01
CA GLN A 361 -0.84 13.06 4.94
C GLN A 361 -1.45 13.98 6.01
N VAL A 362 -2.47 14.76 5.64
CA VAL A 362 -3.09 15.81 6.46
C VAL A 362 -4.56 15.52 6.73
N SER A 363 -5.36 15.31 5.68
CA SER A 363 -6.82 15.15 5.81
C SER A 363 -7.38 14.13 4.83
N SER A 364 -8.26 13.26 5.34
CA SER A 364 -9.06 12.33 4.53
C SER A 364 -10.53 12.70 4.67
N ILE A 365 -11.21 12.96 3.54
CA ILE A 365 -12.60 13.40 3.48
C ILE A 365 -13.43 12.27 2.86
N ILE A 366 -14.41 11.75 3.59
CA ILE A 366 -15.26 10.64 3.14
C ILE A 366 -16.66 11.18 2.88
N LEU A 367 -17.10 11.09 1.61
CA LEU A 367 -18.47 11.37 1.20
C LEU A 367 -19.24 10.06 1.18
N PHE A 368 -20.33 9.96 1.92
CA PHE A 368 -21.13 8.74 1.98
C PHE A 368 -22.60 9.04 2.23
N ASN A 369 -23.49 8.18 1.74
CA ASN A 369 -24.91 8.23 2.07
C ASN A 369 -25.18 7.40 3.34
N PRO A 370 -25.83 7.95 4.38
CA PRO A 370 -26.16 7.21 5.61
C PRO A 370 -26.94 5.91 5.37
N ASN A 371 -27.77 5.84 4.32
CA ASN A 371 -28.53 4.62 3.96
C ASN A 371 -27.62 3.43 3.60
N LEU A 372 -26.34 3.65 3.29
CA LEU A 372 -25.38 2.56 3.17
C LEU A 372 -25.22 1.74 4.44
N LEU A 373 -25.55 2.34 5.59
CA LEU A 373 -25.49 1.72 6.91
C LEU A 373 -26.76 0.92 7.24
N ASP A 374 -27.88 1.22 6.57
CA ASP A 374 -29.17 0.55 6.77
C ASP A 374 -29.26 -0.75 5.98
N SER A 375 -28.23 -1.60 6.08
CA SER A 375 -28.19 -2.84 5.33
C SER A 375 -28.53 -4.05 6.18
N SER A 376 -29.26 -5.00 5.59
CA SER A 376 -29.50 -6.30 6.22
C SER A 376 -28.35 -7.26 5.91
N PRO A 377 -27.50 -7.59 6.89
CA PRO A 377 -26.43 -8.57 6.67
C PRO A 377 -27.01 -9.98 6.50
N ARG A 378 -26.42 -10.75 5.59
CA ARG A 378 -26.90 -12.11 5.27
C ARG A 378 -26.11 -13.21 5.99
N ASN A 379 -24.94 -12.88 6.54
CA ASN A 379 -24.08 -13.81 7.26
C ASN A 379 -23.22 -13.07 8.31
N LEU A 380 -22.51 -13.83 9.15
CA LEU A 380 -21.67 -13.29 10.23
C LEU A 380 -20.51 -12.42 9.73
N ASP A 381 -19.96 -12.72 8.56
CA ASP A 381 -18.84 -11.95 8.01
C ASP A 381 -19.31 -10.57 7.54
N GLN A 382 -20.50 -10.47 6.95
CA GLN A 382 -21.12 -9.19 6.63
C GLN A 382 -21.45 -8.37 7.89
N ILE A 383 -21.89 -9.02 8.98
CA ILE A 383 -22.09 -8.32 10.26
C ILE A 383 -20.78 -7.72 10.77
N LYS A 384 -19.68 -8.48 10.72
CA LYS A 384 -18.35 -8.01 11.14
C LYS A 384 -17.87 -6.83 10.28
N LEU A 385 -18.01 -6.93 8.96
CA LEU A 385 -17.63 -5.87 8.02
C LEU A 385 -18.40 -4.57 8.27
N MET A 386 -19.72 -4.68 8.45
CA MET A 386 -20.56 -3.53 8.74
C MET A 386 -20.24 -2.92 10.10
N ASN A 387 -20.03 -3.72 11.14
CA ASN A 387 -19.63 -3.22 12.45
C ASN A 387 -18.28 -2.49 12.38
N ASN A 388 -17.33 -2.97 11.59
CA ASN A 388 -16.08 -2.28 11.38
C ASN A 388 -16.28 -0.94 10.65
N PHE A 389 -17.13 -0.91 9.64
CA PHE A 389 -17.46 0.32 8.93
C PHE A 389 -18.19 1.33 9.83
N PHE A 390 -19.13 0.87 10.65
CA PHE A 390 -19.79 1.69 11.68
C PHE A 390 -18.80 2.28 12.68
N LYS A 391 -17.85 1.50 13.17
CA LYS A 391 -16.79 2.00 14.06
C LYS A 391 -15.97 3.10 13.38
N ILE A 392 -15.61 2.92 12.11
CA ILE A 392 -14.88 3.89 11.31
C ILE A 392 -15.66 5.20 11.19
N LEU A 393 -16.96 5.15 10.89
CA LEU A 393 -17.80 6.34 10.73
C LEU A 393 -18.18 7.00 12.06
N ASN A 394 -18.30 6.25 13.15
CA ASN A 394 -18.63 6.75 14.47
C ASN A 394 -17.41 7.17 15.30
N PHE A 395 -16.21 7.09 14.74
CA PHE A 395 -15.01 7.56 15.42
C PHE A 395 -15.06 9.08 15.54
N LYS A 396 -15.57 9.55 16.70
CA LYS A 396 -15.59 10.97 17.05
C LYS A 396 -14.24 11.31 17.66
N ILE A 397 -13.43 12.01 16.89
CA ILE A 397 -12.20 12.65 17.38
C ILE A 397 -12.57 13.96 18.07
#